data_a142ff3d7d672e9a82efc7f684c5206d
#
_entry.id   a142ff3d7d672e9a82efc7f684c5206d
#
_cell.length_a   1.000
_cell.length_b   1.000
_cell.length_c   1.000
_cell.angle_alpha   90.00
_cell.angle_beta   90.00
_cell.angle_gamma   90.00
#
_symmetry.space_group_name_H-M   'P 1'
#
loop_
_entity.id
_entity.type
_entity.pdbx_description
1 polymer ?
#
loop_
_entity_poly.entity_id
_entity_poly.type
_entity_poly.pdbx_seq_one_letter_code
_entity_poly.pdbx_strand_id
1 'polypeptide(L)'
;MHYYSFHIGDYRSATTHLSNDEDLAYRRLLDMYYDTEKPIPLDTTWVARRIRIDAVVVSGVLQDMFEQREDGFYQPRCEQEINVYKGFSEAGKRGAAKRWSKGGDSPPIHPPITPLIATNNHKPRTNNQQPVNTPDGVSQSVWQEFVNHRK
;
A
#
# COMPACT_ATOMS: atom_id res chain seq x y z
N MET A 1 -2.37 1.47 10.41
CA MET A 1 -1.98 1.72 9.00
C MET A 1 -2.19 0.44 8.20
N HIS A 2 -2.97 0.46 7.09
CA HIS A 2 -3.29 -0.78 6.34
C HIS A 2 -2.25 -1.13 5.27
N TYR A 3 -1.32 -0.24 5.02
CA TYR A 3 -0.30 -0.40 3.99
C TYR A 3 0.96 0.36 4.39
N TYR A 4 2.13 -0.26 4.24
CA TYR A 4 3.44 0.36 4.43
C TYR A 4 4.42 -0.07 3.34
N SER A 5 5.46 0.74 3.10
CA SER A 5 6.46 0.45 2.09
C SER A 5 7.44 -0.60 2.59
N PHE A 6 7.55 -1.73 1.89
CA PHE A 6 8.50 -2.77 2.21
C PHE A 6 9.73 -2.72 1.29
N HIS A 7 10.88 -2.35 1.86
CA HIS A 7 12.15 -2.28 1.16
C HIS A 7 12.92 -3.60 1.31
N ILE A 8 12.86 -4.44 0.28
CA ILE A 8 13.43 -5.80 0.31
C ILE A 8 14.94 -5.80 0.62
N GLY A 9 15.69 -4.87 0.03
CA GLY A 9 17.14 -4.76 0.23
C GLY A 9 17.52 -4.44 1.67
N ASP A 10 16.85 -3.44 2.24
CA ASP A 10 17.08 -3.00 3.63
C ASP A 10 16.69 -4.09 4.62
N TYR A 11 15.54 -4.74 4.39
CA TYR A 11 15.08 -5.84 5.22
C TYR A 11 16.09 -6.99 5.22
N ARG A 12 16.51 -7.45 4.05
CA ARG A 12 17.49 -8.52 3.94
C ARG A 12 18.82 -8.18 4.60
N SER A 13 19.31 -6.97 4.45
CA SER A 13 20.55 -6.52 5.09
C SER A 13 20.44 -6.53 6.61
N ALA A 14 19.30 -6.11 7.15
CA ALA A 14 19.04 -6.06 8.58
C ALA A 14 18.84 -7.46 9.21
N THR A 15 18.32 -8.44 8.45
CA THR A 15 17.89 -9.74 8.99
C THR A 15 18.82 -10.91 8.63
N THR A 16 19.95 -10.66 7.98
CA THR A 16 20.87 -11.72 7.51
C THR A 16 21.40 -12.63 8.64
N HIS A 17 21.50 -12.10 9.85
CA HIS A 17 22.03 -12.80 11.04
C HIS A 17 20.94 -13.58 11.80
N LEU A 18 19.67 -13.32 11.53
CA LEU A 18 18.54 -13.96 12.21
C LEU A 18 18.33 -15.41 11.71
N SER A 19 17.92 -16.28 12.62
CA SER A 19 17.37 -17.60 12.29
C SER A 19 15.99 -17.45 11.64
N ASN A 20 15.46 -18.53 11.05
CA ASN A 20 14.14 -18.51 10.42
C ASN A 20 13.01 -18.11 11.38
N ASP A 21 13.07 -18.57 12.63
CA ASP A 21 12.06 -18.26 13.64
C ASP A 21 12.18 -16.81 14.10
N GLU A 22 13.40 -16.29 14.24
CA GLU A 22 13.65 -14.88 14.56
C GLU A 22 13.25 -13.94 13.42
N ASP A 23 13.54 -14.29 12.16
CA ASP A 23 13.12 -13.53 11.00
C ASP A 23 11.58 -13.47 10.91
N LEU A 24 10.91 -14.60 11.13
CA LEU A 24 9.46 -14.66 11.19
C LEU A 24 8.90 -13.82 12.36
N ALA A 25 9.54 -13.87 13.53
CA ALA A 25 9.16 -13.05 14.68
C ALA A 25 9.30 -11.56 14.37
N TYR A 26 10.45 -11.15 13.83
CA TYR A 26 10.70 -9.76 13.44
C TYR A 26 9.67 -9.27 12.44
N ARG A 27 9.36 -10.05 11.41
CA ARG A 27 8.35 -9.71 10.42
C ARG A 27 6.97 -9.48 11.04
N ARG A 28 6.53 -10.39 11.92
CA ARG A 28 5.23 -10.28 12.59
C ARG A 28 5.17 -9.13 13.60
N LEU A 29 6.29 -8.79 14.23
CA LEU A 29 6.41 -7.62 15.10
C LEU A 29 6.28 -6.32 14.31
N LEU A 30 6.91 -6.22 13.12
CA LEU A 30 6.73 -5.09 12.23
C LEU A 30 5.27 -4.94 11.78
N ASP A 31 4.63 -6.04 11.36
CA ASP A 31 3.22 -6.01 10.96
C ASP A 31 2.32 -5.55 12.12
N MET A 32 2.58 -6.01 13.35
CA MET A 32 1.87 -5.57 14.55
C MET A 32 2.10 -4.10 14.86
N TYR A 33 3.34 -3.60 14.69
CA TYR A 33 3.68 -2.21 14.92
C TYR A 33 2.94 -1.28 13.95
N TYR A 34 2.94 -1.60 12.66
CA TYR A 34 2.23 -0.82 11.65
C TYR A 34 0.71 -0.90 11.77
N ASP A 35 0.15 -2.06 12.15
CA ASP A 35 -1.28 -2.23 12.36
C ASP A 35 -1.79 -1.39 13.55
N THR A 36 -1.07 -1.42 14.66
CA THR A 36 -1.45 -0.69 15.88
C THR A 36 -1.04 0.78 15.86
N GLU A 37 -0.03 1.15 15.07
CA GLU A 37 0.64 2.46 15.07
C GLU A 37 1.12 2.88 16.47
N LYS A 38 1.54 1.91 17.28
CA LYS A 38 1.98 2.07 18.67
C LYS A 38 3.20 1.19 18.95
N PRO A 39 4.02 1.55 19.96
CA PRO A 39 5.13 0.71 20.38
C PRO A 39 4.62 -0.68 20.81
N ILE A 40 5.50 -1.68 20.66
CA ILE A 40 5.19 -3.04 21.11
C ILE A 40 5.19 -3.07 22.64
N PRO A 41 4.17 -3.66 23.28
CA PRO A 41 4.08 -3.71 24.74
C PRO A 41 5.25 -4.43 25.41
N LEU A 42 5.58 -4.04 26.66
CA LEU A 42 6.63 -4.68 27.45
C LEU A 42 6.29 -6.13 27.86
N ASP A 43 5.01 -6.51 27.90
CA ASP A 43 4.57 -7.88 28.14
C ASP A 43 4.89 -8.78 26.94
N THR A 44 6.14 -9.28 26.92
CA THR A 44 6.62 -10.16 25.85
C THR A 44 5.83 -11.46 25.73
N THR A 45 5.25 -11.95 26.85
CA THR A 45 4.41 -13.16 26.84
C THR A 45 3.10 -12.92 26.09
N TRP A 46 2.46 -11.78 26.32
CA TRP A 46 1.26 -11.40 25.58
C TRP A 46 1.58 -11.20 24.09
N VAL A 47 2.69 -10.51 23.78
CA VAL A 47 3.16 -10.30 22.39
C VAL A 47 3.38 -11.63 21.69
N ALA A 48 4.11 -12.57 22.33
CA ALA A 48 4.40 -13.89 21.80
C ALA A 48 3.12 -14.68 21.43
N ARG A 49 2.13 -14.67 22.31
CA ARG A 49 0.81 -15.28 22.04
C ARG A 49 0.11 -14.61 20.85
N ARG A 50 0.19 -13.27 20.78
CA ARG A 50 -0.46 -12.49 19.72
C ARG A 50 0.10 -12.81 18.35
N ILE A 51 1.42 -12.88 18.23
CA ILE A 51 2.11 -13.19 16.97
C ILE A 51 2.33 -14.70 16.74
N ARG A 52 1.97 -15.55 17.71
CA ARG A 52 2.08 -17.02 17.63
C ARG A 52 3.51 -17.51 17.39
N ILE A 53 4.43 -17.01 18.20
CA ILE A 53 5.87 -17.36 18.21
C ILE A 53 6.28 -17.61 19.66
N ASP A 54 7.31 -18.43 19.88
CA ASP A 54 7.84 -18.70 21.20
C ASP A 54 8.31 -17.41 21.89
N ALA A 55 8.04 -17.28 23.20
CA ALA A 55 8.34 -16.08 23.96
C ALA A 55 9.84 -15.81 24.09
N VAL A 56 10.68 -16.84 24.09
CA VAL A 56 12.14 -16.68 24.16
C VAL A 56 12.65 -16.06 22.86
N VAL A 57 12.18 -16.54 21.71
CA VAL A 57 12.51 -15.99 20.40
C VAL A 57 12.06 -14.53 20.28
N VAL A 58 10.80 -14.24 20.67
CA VAL A 58 10.27 -12.87 20.65
C VAL A 58 11.05 -11.93 21.53
N SER A 59 11.42 -12.37 22.75
CA SER A 59 12.24 -11.55 23.66
C SER A 59 13.63 -11.25 23.08
N GLY A 60 14.26 -12.24 22.44
CA GLY A 60 15.55 -12.06 21.78
C GLY A 60 15.47 -11.02 20.64
N VAL A 61 14.49 -11.16 19.76
CA VAL A 61 14.29 -10.23 18.64
C VAL A 61 13.95 -8.82 19.10
N LEU A 62 13.13 -8.68 20.16
CA LEU A 62 12.81 -7.36 20.71
C LEU A 62 14.04 -6.66 21.30
N GLN A 63 14.93 -7.41 21.95
CA GLN A 63 16.19 -6.85 22.51
C GLN A 63 17.21 -6.50 21.41
N ASP A 64 17.25 -7.23 20.32
CA ASP A 64 18.21 -7.05 19.24
C ASP A 64 17.78 -5.97 18.23
N MET A 65 16.50 -5.96 17.88
CA MET A 65 15.99 -5.18 16.73
C MET A 65 15.15 -3.96 17.12
N PHE A 66 14.84 -3.77 18.41
CA PHE A 66 13.98 -2.68 18.90
C PHE A 66 14.65 -1.93 20.06
N GLU A 67 14.30 -0.67 20.20
CA GLU A 67 14.72 0.16 21.35
C GLU A 67 13.70 0.02 22.49
N GLN A 68 14.13 -0.51 23.63
CA GLN A 68 13.28 -0.57 24.81
C GLN A 68 13.22 0.81 25.49
N ARG A 69 12.00 1.29 25.75
CA ARG A 69 11.71 2.50 26.53
C ARG A 69 10.75 2.16 27.67
N GLU A 70 10.38 3.15 28.48
CA GLU A 70 9.54 2.95 29.67
C GLU A 70 8.15 2.36 29.37
N ASP A 71 7.58 2.67 28.20
CA ASP A 71 6.23 2.32 27.79
C ASP A 71 6.15 1.23 26.70
N GLY A 72 7.30 0.76 26.17
CA GLY A 72 7.29 -0.28 25.14
C GLY A 72 8.60 -0.40 24.36
N PHE A 73 8.56 -1.24 23.34
CA PHE A 73 9.65 -1.41 22.38
C PHE A 73 9.34 -0.61 21.11
N TYR A 74 10.30 0.21 20.71
CA TYR A 74 10.24 1.14 19.59
C TYR A 74 11.12 0.69 18.43
N GLN A 75 10.63 0.86 17.21
CA GLN A 75 11.43 0.65 16.02
C GLN A 75 11.53 1.99 15.26
N PRO A 76 12.71 2.62 15.21
CA PRO A 76 12.87 4.00 14.69
C PRO A 76 12.34 4.19 13.28
N ARG A 77 12.54 3.19 12.40
CA ARG A 77 12.03 3.24 11.03
C ARG A 77 10.51 3.23 10.97
N CYS A 78 9.87 2.37 11.76
CA CYS A 78 8.40 2.31 11.83
C CYS A 78 7.83 3.64 12.32
N GLU A 79 8.44 4.24 13.35
CA GLU A 79 8.04 5.56 13.87
C GLU A 79 8.13 6.64 12.79
N GLN A 80 9.22 6.68 12.05
CA GLN A 80 9.42 7.65 10.99
C GLN A 80 8.36 7.49 9.88
N GLU A 81 8.11 6.27 9.41
CA GLU A 81 7.13 5.99 8.36
C GLU A 81 5.70 6.29 8.81
N ILE A 82 5.34 5.94 10.04
CA ILE A 82 4.02 6.24 10.63
C ILE A 82 3.82 7.76 10.76
N ASN A 83 4.84 8.50 11.21
CA ASN A 83 4.75 9.95 11.32
C ASN A 83 4.59 10.65 9.97
N VAL A 84 5.31 10.19 8.95
CA VAL A 84 5.15 10.67 7.57
C VAL A 84 3.73 10.40 7.06
N TYR A 85 3.22 9.19 7.26
CA TYR A 85 1.87 8.81 6.87
C TYR A 85 0.80 9.66 7.57
N LYS A 86 0.92 9.87 8.88
CA LYS A 86 0.02 10.73 9.66
C LYS A 86 0.05 12.17 9.14
N GLY A 87 1.22 12.70 8.84
CA GLY A 87 1.37 14.04 8.27
C GLY A 87 0.65 14.20 6.93
N PHE A 88 0.76 13.23 6.02
CA PHE A 88 0.02 13.25 4.75
C PHE A 88 -1.50 13.13 4.95
N SER A 89 -1.95 12.26 5.85
CA SER A 89 -3.36 12.09 6.17
C SER A 89 -3.98 13.39 6.71
N GLU A 90 -3.30 14.05 7.64
CA GLU A 90 -3.76 15.33 8.20
C GLU A 90 -3.74 16.47 7.17
N ALA A 91 -2.71 16.52 6.32
CA ALA A 91 -2.66 17.52 5.24
C ALA A 91 -3.82 17.31 4.26
N GLY A 92 -4.15 16.05 3.93
CA GLY A 92 -5.32 15.70 3.11
C GLY A 92 -6.64 16.14 3.75
N LYS A 93 -6.83 15.86 5.05
CA LYS A 93 -8.01 16.28 5.81
C LYS A 93 -8.15 17.81 5.83
N ARG A 94 -7.05 18.54 6.09
CA ARG A 94 -7.04 20.01 6.07
C ARG A 94 -7.37 20.56 4.68
N GLY A 95 -6.81 19.97 3.61
CA GLY A 95 -7.11 20.36 2.23
C GLY A 95 -8.57 20.11 1.85
N ALA A 96 -9.16 19.00 2.30
CA ALA A 96 -10.57 18.71 2.12
C ALA A 96 -11.44 19.74 2.90
N ALA A 97 -11.18 19.92 4.19
CA ALA A 97 -11.91 20.88 5.02
C ALA A 97 -11.89 22.31 4.41
N LYS A 98 -10.73 22.77 3.90
CA LYS A 98 -10.61 24.06 3.23
C LYS A 98 -11.45 24.15 1.95
N ARG A 99 -11.59 23.05 1.21
CA ARG A 99 -12.46 23.03 0.00
C ARG A 99 -13.94 23.09 0.37
N TRP A 100 -14.34 22.40 1.42
CA TRP A 100 -15.73 22.39 1.88
C TRP A 100 -16.12 23.68 2.65
N SER A 101 -15.19 24.32 3.36
CA SER A 101 -15.45 25.60 4.06
C SER A 101 -15.55 26.81 3.13
N LYS A 102 -15.01 26.73 1.90
CA LYS A 102 -15.20 27.73 0.84
C LYS A 102 -16.51 27.54 0.06
N GLY A 103 -17.41 26.71 0.53
CA GLY A 103 -18.71 26.43 -0.07
C GLY A 103 -19.70 27.60 0.04
N GLY A 104 -19.47 28.66 -0.73
CA GLY A 104 -20.39 29.77 -0.94
C GLY A 104 -20.60 30.09 -2.42
N ASP A 105 -19.64 29.78 -3.29
CA ASP A 105 -19.70 30.12 -4.71
C ASP A 105 -19.04 29.09 -5.61
N SER A 106 -19.39 27.81 -5.43
CA SER A 106 -19.14 26.87 -6.52
C SER A 106 -20.34 26.95 -7.46
N PRO A 107 -20.15 27.29 -8.74
CA PRO A 107 -21.23 27.12 -9.70
C PRO A 107 -21.70 25.65 -9.63
N PRO A 108 -22.99 25.37 -9.74
CA PRO A 108 -23.51 24.02 -9.65
C PRO A 108 -22.80 23.17 -10.70
N ILE A 109 -22.00 22.19 -10.23
CA ILE A 109 -21.23 21.24 -11.08
C ILE A 109 -22.21 20.22 -11.74
N HIS A 110 -23.47 20.43 -11.63
CA HIS A 110 -24.46 19.68 -12.36
C HIS A 110 -25.17 20.56 -13.37
N PRO A 111 -24.92 20.39 -14.68
CA PRO A 111 -25.94 20.74 -15.63
C PRO A 111 -27.19 19.95 -15.24
N PRO A 112 -28.40 20.49 -15.51
CA PRO A 112 -29.65 19.83 -15.15
C PRO A 112 -29.60 18.38 -15.63
N ILE A 113 -29.89 17.45 -14.71
CA ILE A 113 -29.84 16.02 -14.94
C ILE A 113 -30.77 15.71 -16.11
N THR A 114 -30.17 15.54 -17.27
CA THR A 114 -30.85 14.87 -18.36
C THR A 114 -30.96 13.41 -17.95
N PRO A 115 -32.16 12.82 -17.87
CA PRO A 115 -32.30 11.45 -17.39
C PRO A 115 -31.56 10.50 -18.33
N LEU A 116 -30.75 9.63 -17.74
CA LEU A 116 -30.24 8.41 -18.32
C LEU A 116 -29.13 8.55 -19.39
N ILE A 117 -27.96 8.99 -19.01
CA ILE A 117 -26.76 8.43 -19.62
C ILE A 117 -26.14 7.51 -18.59
N ALA A 118 -26.30 6.20 -18.75
CA ALA A 118 -25.55 5.20 -18.01
C ALA A 118 -24.06 5.53 -18.18
N THR A 119 -23.41 5.93 -17.09
CA THR A 119 -21.97 6.17 -17.08
C THR A 119 -21.26 4.83 -17.27
N ASN A 120 -20.91 4.52 -18.49
CA ASN A 120 -20.13 3.35 -18.90
C ASN A 120 -18.65 3.55 -18.53
N ASN A 121 -18.39 4.00 -17.27
CA ASN A 121 -17.05 4.41 -16.82
C ASN A 121 -16.13 3.26 -16.38
N HIS A 122 -16.50 1.99 -16.65
CA HIS A 122 -15.71 0.83 -16.25
C HIS A 122 -15.21 -0.06 -17.39
N LYS A 123 -15.34 0.39 -18.63
CA LYS A 123 -14.58 -0.28 -19.70
C LYS A 123 -13.32 0.54 -19.95
N PRO A 124 -12.12 -0.02 -19.74
CA PRO A 124 -10.91 0.58 -20.26
C PRO A 124 -11.15 0.77 -21.76
N ARG A 125 -11.09 2.01 -22.23
CA ARG A 125 -11.01 2.28 -23.66
C ARG A 125 -9.65 1.77 -24.12
N THR A 126 -9.58 0.49 -24.38
CA THR A 126 -8.56 -0.04 -25.28
C THR A 126 -8.91 0.60 -26.61
N ASN A 127 -8.06 1.53 -27.03
CA ASN A 127 -8.17 2.15 -28.34
C ASN A 127 -7.75 1.07 -29.36
N ASN A 128 -8.64 0.08 -29.60
CA ASN A 128 -8.50 -0.89 -30.67
C ASN A 128 -8.85 -0.17 -31.98
N GLN A 129 -8.10 0.89 -32.31
CA GLN A 129 -7.95 1.29 -33.69
C GLN A 129 -7.15 0.16 -34.33
N GLN A 130 -7.85 -0.74 -35.02
CA GLN A 130 -7.20 -1.66 -35.95
C GLN A 130 -6.33 -0.81 -36.88
N PRO A 131 -5.05 -1.12 -37.04
CA PRO A 131 -4.22 -0.41 -37.99
C PRO A 131 -4.87 -0.55 -39.37
N VAL A 132 -5.29 0.59 -39.93
CA VAL A 132 -6.01 0.66 -41.21
C VAL A 132 -5.09 0.32 -42.39
N ASN A 133 -3.76 0.35 -42.13
CA ASN A 133 -2.76 0.10 -43.17
C ASN A 133 -2.02 -1.22 -42.93
N THR A 134 -1.81 -1.96 -44.01
CA THR A 134 -0.97 -3.16 -44.04
C THR A 134 0.47 -2.77 -43.67
N PRO A 135 1.11 -3.44 -42.70
CA PRO A 135 2.52 -3.18 -42.36
C PRO A 135 3.44 -3.44 -43.56
N ASP A 136 4.50 -2.67 -43.66
CA ASP A 136 5.51 -2.84 -44.70
C ASP A 136 6.07 -4.27 -44.68
N GLY A 137 6.11 -4.92 -45.86
CA GLY A 137 6.60 -6.30 -46.02
C GLY A 137 5.55 -7.41 -45.81
N VAL A 138 4.31 -7.09 -45.51
CA VAL A 138 3.22 -8.07 -45.39
C VAL A 138 2.27 -7.96 -46.59
N SER A 139 1.96 -9.08 -47.25
CA SER A 139 0.98 -9.05 -48.33
C SER A 139 -0.43 -8.76 -47.80
N GLN A 140 -1.22 -8.04 -48.58
CA GLN A 140 -2.55 -7.59 -48.21
C GLN A 140 -3.51 -8.76 -47.89
N SER A 141 -3.36 -9.88 -48.55
CA SER A 141 -4.13 -11.10 -48.30
C SER A 141 -3.87 -11.69 -46.91
N VAL A 142 -2.62 -11.81 -46.54
CA VAL A 142 -2.21 -12.31 -45.19
C VAL A 142 -2.67 -11.36 -44.10
N TRP A 143 -2.61 -10.06 -44.33
CA TRP A 143 -3.08 -9.06 -43.38
C TRP A 143 -4.61 -9.15 -43.20
N GLN A 144 -5.37 -9.33 -44.29
CA GLN A 144 -6.82 -9.48 -44.26
C GLN A 144 -7.25 -10.75 -43.48
N GLU A 145 -6.55 -11.87 -43.66
CA GLU A 145 -6.81 -13.10 -42.88
C GLU A 145 -6.56 -12.88 -41.40
N PHE A 146 -5.46 -12.23 -41.07
CA PHE A 146 -5.11 -11.90 -39.67
C PHE A 146 -6.19 -11.02 -39.01
N VAL A 147 -6.68 -10.00 -39.70
CA VAL A 147 -7.74 -9.10 -39.20
C VAL A 147 -9.07 -9.83 -39.04
N ASN A 148 -9.40 -10.76 -39.95
CA ASN A 148 -10.63 -11.54 -39.88
C ASN A 148 -10.62 -12.58 -38.74
N HIS A 149 -9.45 -13.12 -38.38
CA HIS A 149 -9.31 -14.05 -37.27
C HIS A 149 -9.47 -13.39 -35.89
N ARG A 150 -9.45 -12.06 -35.84
CA ARG A 150 -9.55 -11.28 -34.59
C ARG A 150 -10.95 -10.73 -34.32
N LYS A 151 -11.89 -11.01 -35.15
CA LYS A 151 -13.32 -10.69 -34.92
C LYS A 151 -14.02 -11.84 -34.20
#